data_2b8489b1dcf22cd538db4e48987e2ff8
#
_entry.id   2b8489b1dcf22cd538db4e48987e2ff8
#
_cell.length_a   1.000
_cell.length_b   1.000
_cell.length_c   1.000
_cell.angle_alpha   90.00
_cell.angle_beta   90.00
_cell.angle_gamma   90.00
#
_symmetry.space_group_name_H-M   'P 1'
#
loop_
_entity.id
_entity.type
_entity.pdbx_description
1 polymer ?
#
loop_
_entity_poly.entity_id
_entity_poly.type
_entity_poly.pdbx_seq_one_letter_code
_entity_poly.pdbx_strand_id
1 'polypeptide(L)'
;QRQMCIRDRMYGYHAHRVNLQRDPIEAACDMLSQNLDEEISLEELARSLQIGYETFRKVFKKQTGVSPARYRTRKKMEQARILLEGGVPMKEIAGLVGYGDVYAFSKQFSRFFGFPPGKYRARLHTDAPDLEQF
;
A
#
# COMPACT_ATOMS: atom_id res chain seq x y z
N GLN A 1 -3.11 -17.91 -2.25
CA GLN A 1 -3.78 -17.05 -1.28
C GLN A 1 -4.27 -15.80 -1.91
N ARG A 2 -3.38 -15.10 -2.57
CA ARG A 2 -3.76 -13.86 -3.21
C ARG A 2 -4.76 -14.10 -4.31
N GLN A 3 -4.62 -15.22 -4.97
CA GLN A 3 -5.55 -15.59 -6.02
C GLN A 3 -6.93 -15.84 -5.46
N MET A 4 -6.99 -16.34 -4.23
CA MET A 4 -8.27 -16.54 -3.58
C MET A 4 -8.99 -15.21 -3.40
N CYS A 5 -8.26 -14.18 -3.01
CA CYS A 5 -8.87 -12.87 -2.84
C CYS A 5 -9.41 -12.33 -4.15
N ILE A 6 -8.71 -12.59 -5.24
CA ILE A 6 -9.16 -12.14 -6.55
C ILE A 6 -10.44 -12.85 -6.94
N ARG A 7 -10.48 -14.15 -6.72
CA ARG A 7 -11.68 -14.91 -7.01
C ARG A 7 -12.86 -14.45 -6.19
N ASP A 8 -12.61 -14.15 -4.92
CA ASP A 8 -13.67 -13.69 -4.04
C ASP A 8 -14.31 -12.42 -4.57
N ARG A 9 -13.49 -11.53 -5.13
CA ARG A 9 -14.03 -10.30 -5.67
C ARG A 9 -14.88 -10.52 -6.90
N MET A 10 -14.52 -11.52 -7.70
CA MET A 10 -15.30 -11.82 -8.89
C MET A 10 -16.69 -12.31 -8.54
N TYR A 11 -16.83 -12.92 -7.41
CA TYR A 11 -18.11 -13.42 -6.94
C TYR A 11 -18.49 -12.62 -5.70
N GLY A 12 -19.01 -11.42 -5.90
CA GLY A 12 -19.34 -10.57 -4.78
C GLY A 12 -20.19 -11.26 -3.73
N TYR A 13 -21.07 -12.10 -4.18
CA TYR A 13 -21.90 -12.86 -3.31
C TYR A 13 -21.06 -13.81 -2.44
N HIS A 14 -20.14 -14.51 -3.08
CA HIS A 14 -19.23 -15.42 -2.36
C HIS A 14 -18.25 -14.67 -1.49
N ALA A 15 -17.79 -13.54 -1.98
CA ALA A 15 -16.86 -12.73 -1.22
C ALA A 15 -17.46 -12.31 0.12
N HIS A 16 -18.75 -12.01 0.10
CA HIS A 16 -19.43 -11.64 1.33
C HIS A 16 -19.42 -12.79 2.33
N ARG A 17 -19.70 -13.99 1.86
CA ARG A 17 -19.71 -15.16 2.71
C ARG A 17 -18.32 -15.48 3.24
N VAL A 18 -17.33 -15.37 2.36
CA VAL A 18 -15.95 -15.61 2.74
C VAL A 18 -15.52 -14.62 3.82
N ASN A 19 -15.96 -13.36 3.67
CA ASN A 19 -15.60 -12.34 4.63
C ASN A 19 -16.14 -12.64 6.02
N LEU A 20 -17.26 -13.30 6.11
CA LEU A 20 -17.79 -13.69 7.40
C LEU A 20 -16.92 -14.72 8.09
N GLN A 21 -16.14 -15.48 7.31
CA GLN A 21 -15.27 -16.52 7.86
C GLN A 21 -13.82 -16.09 7.93
N ARG A 22 -13.46 -15.00 7.26
CA ARG A 22 -12.10 -14.52 7.25
C ARG A 22 -11.81 -13.71 8.49
N ASP A 23 -10.54 -13.72 8.86
CA ASP A 23 -10.05 -12.81 9.88
C ASP A 23 -10.30 -11.37 9.42
N PRO A 24 -11.00 -10.56 10.23
CA PRO A 24 -11.24 -9.17 9.85
C PRO A 24 -9.97 -8.40 9.54
N ILE A 25 -8.87 -8.73 10.20
CA ILE A 25 -7.61 -8.03 9.97
C ILE A 25 -7.06 -8.37 8.59
N GLU A 26 -7.21 -9.60 8.14
CA GLU A 26 -6.81 -9.94 6.78
C GLU A 26 -7.62 -9.16 5.76
N ALA A 27 -8.90 -9.05 5.99
CA ALA A 27 -9.75 -8.26 5.10
C ALA A 27 -9.32 -6.82 5.10
N ALA A 28 -8.98 -6.28 6.26
CA ALA A 28 -8.50 -4.91 6.36
C ALA A 28 -7.21 -4.72 5.57
N CYS A 29 -6.29 -5.66 5.66
CA CYS A 29 -5.04 -5.57 4.91
C CYS A 29 -5.30 -5.49 3.42
N ASP A 30 -6.22 -6.31 2.92
CA ASP A 30 -6.57 -6.27 1.52
C ASP A 30 -7.15 -4.91 1.11
N MET A 31 -8.05 -4.39 1.93
CA MET A 31 -8.68 -3.11 1.63
C MET A 31 -7.68 -1.96 1.68
N LEU A 32 -6.74 -2.04 2.61
CA LEU A 32 -5.72 -1.00 2.76
C LEU A 32 -4.68 -1.05 1.64
N SER A 33 -4.61 -2.16 0.93
CA SER A 33 -3.64 -2.34 -0.15
C SER A 33 -4.18 -1.96 -1.51
N GLN A 34 -5.45 -1.58 -1.59
CA GLN A 34 -6.12 -1.30 -2.85
C GLN A 34 -6.41 0.18 -2.99
N ASN A 35 -6.58 0.62 -4.24
CA ASN A 35 -6.98 1.99 -4.55
C ASN A 35 -6.09 2.99 -3.81
N LEU A 36 -4.79 2.85 -4.02
CA LEU A 36 -3.82 3.63 -3.25
C LEU A 36 -3.85 5.12 -3.60
N ASP A 37 -4.47 5.47 -4.72
CA ASP A 37 -4.63 6.87 -5.13
C ASP A 37 -5.81 7.55 -4.44
N GLU A 38 -6.59 6.82 -3.67
CA GLU A 38 -7.77 7.36 -3.00
C GLU A 38 -7.53 7.45 -1.50
N GLU A 39 -8.22 8.39 -0.88
CA GLU A 39 -8.21 8.46 0.57
C GLU A 39 -9.15 7.43 1.14
N ILE A 40 -8.82 6.93 2.31
CA ILE A 40 -9.64 5.94 2.97
C ILE A 40 -9.88 6.39 4.40
N SER A 41 -11.11 6.22 4.86
CA SER A 41 -11.43 6.48 6.24
C SER A 41 -11.26 5.21 7.03
N LEU A 42 -10.34 5.23 8.00
CA LEU A 42 -10.08 4.06 8.81
C LEU A 42 -11.25 3.73 9.72
N GLU A 43 -12.00 4.76 10.12
CA GLU A 43 -13.18 4.54 10.94
C GLU A 43 -14.28 3.84 10.15
N GLU A 44 -14.46 4.24 8.90
CA GLU A 44 -15.43 3.58 8.04
C GLU A 44 -15.00 2.16 7.72
N LEU A 45 -13.70 1.97 7.55
CA LEU A 45 -13.18 0.62 7.31
C LEU A 45 -13.49 -0.28 8.50
N ALA A 46 -13.21 0.19 9.70
CA ALA A 46 -13.49 -0.59 10.90
C ALA A 46 -14.98 -0.89 11.00
N ARG A 47 -15.80 0.10 10.70
CA ARG A 47 -17.25 -0.07 10.75
C ARG A 47 -17.73 -1.12 9.76
N SER A 48 -17.15 -1.13 8.57
CA SER A 48 -17.52 -2.12 7.56
C SER A 48 -17.14 -3.53 8.00
N LEU A 49 -16.16 -3.65 8.88
CA LEU A 49 -15.76 -4.93 9.44
C LEU A 49 -16.49 -5.24 10.74
N GLN A 50 -17.40 -4.35 11.15
CA GLN A 50 -18.21 -4.51 12.35
C GLN A 50 -17.37 -4.54 13.60
N ILE A 51 -16.30 -3.74 13.64
CA ILE A 51 -15.40 -3.64 14.77
C ILE A 51 -15.30 -2.17 15.17
N GLY A 52 -15.26 -1.89 16.47
CA GLY A 52 -15.02 -0.55 16.94
C GLY A 52 -13.64 -0.06 16.50
N TYR A 53 -13.53 1.22 16.23
CA TYR A 53 -12.29 1.79 15.69
C TYR A 53 -11.09 1.56 16.60
N GLU A 54 -11.27 1.80 17.90
CA GLU A 54 -10.15 1.63 18.84
C GLU A 54 -9.72 0.17 18.93
N THR A 55 -10.69 -0.74 18.96
CA THR A 55 -10.38 -2.16 18.96
C THR A 55 -9.68 -2.56 17.68
N PHE A 56 -10.16 -2.05 16.55
CA PHE A 56 -9.56 -2.32 15.26
C PHE A 56 -8.09 -1.91 15.25
N ARG A 57 -7.79 -0.69 15.70
CA ARG A 57 -6.41 -0.21 15.72
C ARG A 57 -5.51 -1.11 16.56
N LYS A 58 -5.97 -1.49 17.72
CA LYS A 58 -5.16 -2.30 18.63
C LYS A 58 -4.92 -3.70 18.07
N VAL A 59 -5.97 -4.32 17.58
CA VAL A 59 -5.85 -5.69 17.05
C VAL A 59 -5.02 -5.69 15.78
N PHE A 60 -5.22 -4.70 14.92
CA PHE A 60 -4.44 -4.60 13.68
C PHE A 60 -2.95 -4.50 14.00
N LYS A 61 -2.58 -3.59 14.91
CA LYS A 61 -1.18 -3.43 15.26
C LYS A 61 -0.61 -4.68 15.90
N LYS A 62 -1.42 -5.35 16.72
CA LYS A 62 -0.94 -6.57 17.37
C LYS A 62 -0.66 -7.67 16.35
N GLN A 63 -1.51 -7.81 15.34
CA GLN A 63 -1.35 -8.88 14.36
C GLN A 63 -0.36 -8.55 13.27
N THR A 64 -0.28 -7.30 12.84
CA THR A 64 0.60 -6.93 11.72
C THR A 64 1.89 -6.26 12.16
N GLY A 65 1.95 -5.79 13.38
CA GLY A 65 3.12 -5.09 13.90
C GLY A 65 3.12 -3.60 13.66
N VAL A 66 2.20 -3.08 12.86
CA VAL A 66 2.13 -1.64 12.55
C VAL A 66 0.68 -1.19 12.56
N SER A 67 0.49 0.13 12.70
CA SER A 67 -0.86 0.69 12.68
C SER A 67 -1.45 0.57 11.27
N PRO A 68 -2.79 0.65 11.16
CA PRO A 68 -3.42 0.61 9.84
C PRO A 68 -2.95 1.72 8.92
N ALA A 69 -2.80 2.94 9.45
CA ALA A 69 -2.35 4.06 8.64
C ALA A 69 -0.94 3.82 8.11
N ARG A 70 -0.07 3.32 8.97
CA ARG A 70 1.30 3.06 8.56
C ARG A 70 1.37 1.91 7.57
N TYR A 71 0.52 0.93 7.74
CA TYR A 71 0.43 -0.19 6.80
C TYR A 71 0.10 0.32 5.40
N ARG A 72 -0.89 1.22 5.31
CA ARG A 72 -1.27 1.77 4.02
C ARG A 72 -0.15 2.60 3.42
N THR A 73 0.53 3.41 4.23
CA THR A 73 1.67 4.19 3.74
C THR A 73 2.76 3.27 3.20
N ARG A 74 3.01 2.17 3.89
CA ARG A 74 4.00 1.21 3.41
C ARG A 74 3.61 0.66 2.04
N LYS A 75 2.34 0.33 1.86
CA LYS A 75 1.89 -0.17 0.57
C LYS A 75 2.05 0.87 -0.53
N LYS A 76 1.76 2.13 -0.23
CA LYS A 76 1.97 3.21 -1.18
C LYS A 76 3.45 3.33 -1.57
N MET A 77 4.32 3.26 -0.59
CA MET A 77 5.75 3.42 -0.85
C MET A 77 6.32 2.22 -1.60
N GLU A 78 5.85 1.02 -1.30
CA GLU A 78 6.26 -0.16 -2.05
C GLU A 78 5.83 -0.07 -3.50
N GLN A 79 4.62 0.39 -3.73
CA GLN A 79 4.13 0.57 -5.09
C GLN A 79 4.93 1.65 -5.81
N ALA A 80 5.24 2.74 -5.11
CA ALA A 80 6.03 3.81 -5.69
C ALA A 80 7.40 3.31 -6.11
N ARG A 81 8.02 2.46 -5.30
CA ARG A 81 9.32 1.91 -5.66
C ARG A 81 9.24 1.09 -6.93
N ILE A 82 8.22 0.28 -7.06
CA ILE A 82 8.02 -0.52 -8.26
C ILE A 82 7.86 0.38 -9.48
N LEU A 83 7.09 1.44 -9.34
CA LEU A 83 6.86 2.38 -10.43
C LEU A 83 8.15 3.12 -10.80
N LEU A 84 8.97 3.44 -9.81
CA LEU A 84 10.27 4.07 -10.06
C LEU A 84 11.16 3.14 -10.87
N GLU A 85 11.18 1.87 -10.53
CA GLU A 85 11.97 0.89 -11.25
C GLU A 85 11.48 0.73 -12.68
N GLY A 86 10.18 0.93 -12.89
CA GLY A 86 9.60 0.85 -14.21
C GLY A 86 9.77 2.10 -15.05
N GLY A 87 10.41 3.15 -14.54
CA GLY A 87 10.67 4.35 -15.30
C GLY A 87 9.52 5.32 -15.33
N VAL A 88 8.51 5.18 -14.52
CA VAL A 88 7.37 6.08 -14.51
C VAL A 88 7.80 7.44 -13.96
N PRO A 89 7.35 8.55 -14.58
CA PRO A 89 7.74 9.89 -14.12
C PRO A 89 7.30 10.15 -12.67
N MET A 90 8.12 10.88 -11.96
CA MET A 90 7.92 11.19 -10.56
C MET A 90 6.54 11.80 -10.28
N LYS A 91 6.14 12.73 -11.13
CA LYS A 91 4.87 13.42 -10.97
C LYS A 91 3.70 12.44 -11.10
N GLU A 92 3.82 11.51 -12.01
CA GLU A 92 2.78 10.52 -12.23
C GLU A 92 2.71 9.56 -11.05
N ILE A 93 3.87 9.17 -10.53
CA ILE A 93 3.93 8.28 -9.36
C ILE A 93 3.23 8.92 -8.17
N ALA A 94 3.51 10.21 -7.94
CA ALA A 94 2.91 10.90 -6.80
C ALA A 94 1.39 10.81 -6.87
N GLY A 95 0.81 11.03 -8.05
CA GLY A 95 -0.63 10.92 -8.22
C GLY A 95 -1.15 9.52 -8.03
N LEU A 96 -0.43 8.54 -8.55
CA LEU A 96 -0.87 7.15 -8.49
C LEU A 96 -0.88 6.60 -7.07
N VAL A 97 -0.05 7.14 -6.19
CA VAL A 97 -0.03 6.70 -4.81
C VAL A 97 -0.68 7.70 -3.87
N GLY A 98 -1.47 8.62 -4.44
CA GLY A 98 -2.38 9.44 -3.64
C GLY A 98 -1.79 10.68 -3.01
N TYR A 99 -0.69 11.20 -3.54
CA TYR A 99 -0.11 12.45 -3.04
C TYR A 99 -0.44 13.59 -3.96
N GLY A 100 -0.72 14.75 -3.35
CA GLY A 100 -1.14 15.90 -4.11
C GLY A 100 -0.06 16.51 -4.98
N ASP A 101 1.20 16.37 -4.59
CA ASP A 101 2.31 16.88 -5.37
C ASP A 101 3.55 16.06 -5.13
N VAL A 102 4.55 16.30 -5.97
CA VAL A 102 5.80 15.55 -5.91
C VAL A 102 6.56 15.81 -4.62
N TYR A 103 6.45 17.02 -4.09
CA TYR A 103 7.18 17.37 -2.87
C TYR A 103 6.71 16.53 -1.70
N ALA A 104 5.38 16.44 -1.52
CA ALA A 104 4.81 15.64 -0.44
C ALA A 104 5.18 14.17 -0.58
N PHE A 105 5.12 13.69 -1.82
CA PHE A 105 5.50 12.31 -2.10
C PHE A 105 6.98 12.07 -1.78
N SER A 106 7.85 12.93 -2.26
CA SER A 106 9.29 12.80 -2.06
C SER A 106 9.65 12.80 -0.58
N LYS A 107 8.99 13.67 0.16
CA LYS A 107 9.23 13.77 1.59
C LYS A 107 8.84 12.46 2.30
N GLN A 108 7.71 11.90 1.93
CA GLN A 108 7.25 10.66 2.53
C GLN A 108 8.14 9.49 2.12
N PHE A 109 8.54 9.45 0.87
CA PHE A 109 9.43 8.41 0.36
C PHE A 109 10.77 8.44 1.11
N SER A 110 11.33 9.64 1.28
CA SER A 110 12.60 9.79 2.00
C SER A 110 12.47 9.32 3.44
N ARG A 111 11.33 9.65 4.06
CA ARG A 111 11.10 9.28 5.43
C ARG A 111 10.99 7.76 5.57
N PHE A 112 10.42 7.14 4.58
CA PHE A 112 10.17 5.71 4.63
C PHE A 112 11.42 4.88 4.27
N PHE A 113 12.11 5.26 3.21
CA PHE A 113 13.25 4.48 2.70
C PHE A 113 14.61 5.04 3.12
N GLY A 114 14.65 6.25 3.64
CA GLY A 114 15.90 6.85 4.08
C GLY A 114 16.64 7.63 3.01
N PHE A 115 16.10 7.72 1.80
CA PHE A 115 16.70 8.51 0.73
C PHE A 115 15.61 8.93 -0.26
N PRO A 116 15.85 10.05 -0.99
CA PRO A 116 14.82 10.57 -1.91
C PRO A 116 14.60 9.67 -3.11
N PRO A 117 13.39 9.71 -3.70
CA PRO A 117 13.11 8.89 -4.87
C PRO A 117 14.00 9.22 -6.07
N GLY A 118 14.39 10.48 -6.21
CA GLY A 118 15.30 10.84 -7.30
C GLY A 118 16.65 10.17 -7.16
N LYS A 119 17.13 10.09 -5.93
CA LYS A 119 18.40 9.43 -5.66
C LYS A 119 18.29 7.93 -5.92
N TYR A 120 17.18 7.35 -5.56
CA TYR A 120 16.94 5.94 -5.82
C TYR A 120 16.95 5.65 -7.32
N ARG A 121 16.29 6.50 -8.11
CA ARG A 121 16.27 6.33 -9.57
C ARG A 121 17.64 6.50 -10.17
N ALA A 122 18.41 7.44 -9.67
CA ALA A 122 19.78 7.65 -10.16
C ALA A 122 20.65 6.43 -9.90
N ARG A 123 20.44 5.80 -8.73
CA ARG A 123 21.19 4.61 -8.39
C ARG A 123 20.84 3.45 -9.32
N LEU A 124 19.59 3.33 -9.70
CA LEU A 124 19.18 2.30 -10.65
C LEU A 124 19.89 2.46 -11.99
N HIS A 125 20.01 3.69 -12.44
CA HIS A 125 20.71 3.95 -13.70
C HIS A 125 22.19 3.64 -13.60
N THR A 126 22.77 3.87 -12.45
CA THR A 126 24.18 3.59 -12.25
C THR A 126 24.46 2.10 -12.25
N ASP A 127 23.55 1.34 -11.63
CA ASP A 127 23.74 -0.09 -11.54
C ASP A 127 23.56 -0.83 -12.85
N ALA A 128 22.73 -0.26 -13.73
CA ALA A 128 22.43 -0.92 -14.98
C ALA A 128 23.67 -1.18 -15.85
N PRO A 129 24.55 -0.21 -16.04
CA PRO A 129 25.76 -0.45 -16.82
C PRO A 129 26.65 -1.51 -16.19
N ASP A 130 26.70 -1.53 -14.89
CA ASP A 130 27.55 -2.49 -14.21
C ASP A 130 27.07 -3.91 -14.46
N LEU A 131 25.75 -4.10 -14.49
CA LEU A 131 25.20 -5.41 -14.73
C LEU A 131 25.48 -5.90 -16.14
N GLU A 132 25.54 -4.99 -17.09
CA GLU A 132 25.81 -5.36 -18.47
C GLU A 132 27.25 -5.80 -18.68
N GLN A 133 28.13 -5.41 -17.81
CA GLN A 133 29.51 -5.79 -17.92
C GLN A 133 29.77 -7.24 -17.51
N PHE A 134 28.83 -7.84 -16.85
CA PHE A 134 28.95 -9.21 -16.41
C PHE A 134 28.15 -10.14 -17.30
#